data_94d6eb74f5b0bda80d2abf763efa1648
#
_entry.id   94d6eb74f5b0bda80d2abf763efa1648
#
_cell.length_a   1.000
_cell.length_b   1.000
_cell.length_c   1.000
_cell.angle_alpha   90.00
_cell.angle_beta   90.00
_cell.angle_gamma   90.00
#
_symmetry.space_group_name_H-M   'P 1'
#
loop_
_entity.id
_entity.type
_entity.pdbx_description
1 polymer ?
#
loop_
_entity_poly.entity_id
_entity_poly.type
_entity_poly.pdbx_seq_one_letter_code
_entity_poly.pdbx_strand_id
1 'polypeptide(L)'
;MLFRNAALTDASSLAVLSMEVWVGTYLRKGVNAFFADCALSEFTAAKFGAIIANDDEHIIVSENEDGIDGFIRLSVNRAAPAECCSTTEIKTLYVQPRHHGKGLGKGLLDEGLGRCAEIGINSVWLTVNSQNTSALAFYSAVDFETIGQTHFRIGDQTYLNEVLRRQIA
;
A
#
# COMPACT_ATOMS: atom_id res chain seq x y z
N MET A 1 -1.93 -13.80 -14.48
CA MET A 1 -1.56 -13.02 -13.29
C MET A 1 -0.21 -13.52 -12.81
N LEU A 2 0.82 -12.72 -12.90
CA LEU A 2 2.18 -13.07 -12.50
C LEU A 2 2.58 -12.12 -11.34
N PHE A 3 3.03 -12.70 -10.22
CA PHE A 3 3.62 -11.94 -9.12
C PHE A 3 5.13 -12.07 -9.14
N ARG A 4 5.84 -10.95 -8.97
CA ARG A 4 7.30 -10.91 -8.89
C ARG A 4 7.78 -9.75 -8.04
N ASN A 5 9.02 -9.82 -7.59
CA ASN A 5 9.66 -8.66 -6.95
C ASN A 5 9.81 -7.51 -7.96
N ALA A 6 9.65 -6.29 -7.48
CA ALA A 6 9.92 -5.10 -8.28
C ALA A 6 11.42 -5.00 -8.61
N ALA A 7 11.73 -4.57 -9.82
CA ALA A 7 13.07 -4.21 -10.27
C ALA A 7 13.22 -2.68 -10.40
N LEU A 8 14.44 -2.16 -10.45
CA LEU A 8 14.69 -0.73 -10.61
C LEU A 8 14.03 -0.16 -11.89
N THR A 9 13.88 -0.97 -12.91
CA THR A 9 13.20 -0.62 -14.15
C THR A 9 11.70 -0.37 -13.99
N ASP A 10 11.10 -0.83 -12.87
CA ASP A 10 9.67 -0.64 -12.59
C ASP A 10 9.36 0.71 -11.92
N ALA A 11 10.36 1.46 -11.52
CA ALA A 11 10.20 2.67 -10.71
C ALA A 11 9.21 3.69 -11.32
N SER A 12 9.29 3.94 -12.62
CA SER A 12 8.37 4.85 -13.33
C SER A 12 6.94 4.30 -13.37
N SER A 13 6.77 3.01 -13.63
CA SER A 13 5.47 2.35 -13.68
C SER A 13 4.79 2.39 -12.32
N LEU A 14 5.54 2.13 -11.24
CA LEU A 14 5.04 2.22 -9.86
C LEU A 14 4.62 3.64 -9.48
N ALA A 15 5.39 4.65 -9.90
CA ALA A 15 5.05 6.05 -9.67
C ALA A 15 3.74 6.44 -10.36
N VAL A 16 3.57 6.09 -11.63
CA VAL A 16 2.37 6.42 -12.42
C VAL A 16 1.14 5.67 -11.90
N LEU A 17 1.27 4.37 -11.59
CA LEU A 17 0.19 3.58 -11.00
C LEU A 17 -0.25 4.15 -9.66
N SER A 18 0.71 4.56 -8.81
CA SER A 18 0.41 5.19 -7.52
C SER A 18 -0.34 6.51 -7.69
N MET A 19 0.03 7.34 -8.67
CA MET A 19 -0.72 8.54 -9.01
C MET A 19 -2.16 8.24 -9.41
N GLU A 20 -2.37 7.27 -10.31
CA GLU A 20 -3.72 6.89 -10.76
C GLU A 20 -4.61 6.51 -9.58
N VAL A 21 -4.13 5.66 -8.69
CA VAL A 21 -4.89 5.19 -7.53
C VAL A 21 -5.13 6.33 -6.54
N TRP A 22 -4.09 7.09 -6.20
CA TRP A 22 -4.17 8.16 -5.20
C TRP A 22 -5.07 9.31 -5.66
N VAL A 23 -4.94 9.76 -6.91
CA VAL A 23 -5.78 10.78 -7.52
C VAL A 23 -7.24 10.32 -7.54
N GLY A 24 -7.51 9.08 -7.92
CA GLY A 24 -8.86 8.50 -7.89
C GLY A 24 -9.48 8.43 -6.49
N THR A 25 -8.67 8.37 -5.45
CA THR A 25 -9.13 8.35 -4.06
C THR A 25 -9.44 9.75 -3.53
N TYR A 26 -8.57 10.72 -3.76
CA TYR A 26 -8.64 12.06 -3.11
C TYR A 26 -9.19 13.16 -4.02
N LEU A 27 -9.17 13.01 -5.33
CA LEU A 27 -9.51 14.05 -6.31
C LEU A 27 -10.76 13.71 -7.15
N ARG A 28 -11.76 13.11 -6.54
CA ARG A 28 -12.96 12.60 -7.22
C ARG A 28 -13.82 13.69 -7.90
N LYS A 29 -13.79 14.93 -7.39
CA LYS A 29 -14.62 16.03 -7.88
C LYS A 29 -13.86 17.05 -8.72
N GLY A 30 -12.57 16.93 -8.81
CA GLY A 30 -11.69 17.83 -9.54
C GLY A 30 -10.29 17.80 -9.00
N VAL A 31 -9.34 18.33 -9.77
CA VAL A 31 -7.92 18.37 -9.40
C VAL A 31 -7.58 19.79 -8.96
N ASN A 32 -7.13 19.93 -7.70
CA ASN A 32 -6.62 21.21 -7.18
C ASN A 32 -5.09 21.15 -7.03
N ALA A 33 -4.46 22.32 -6.97
CA ALA A 33 -3.00 22.43 -6.92
C ALA A 33 -2.40 21.78 -5.67
N PHE A 34 -3.06 21.89 -4.52
CA PHE A 34 -2.56 21.33 -3.26
C PHE A 34 -2.33 19.81 -3.37
N PHE A 35 -3.33 19.06 -3.82
CA PHE A 35 -3.20 17.61 -4.01
C PHE A 35 -2.36 17.23 -5.23
N ALA A 36 -2.41 18.03 -6.30
CA ALA A 36 -1.57 17.80 -7.48
C ALA A 36 -0.08 17.91 -7.13
N ASP A 37 0.31 18.95 -6.42
CA ASP A 37 1.69 19.17 -5.97
C ASP A 37 2.16 18.04 -5.04
N CYS A 38 1.29 17.58 -4.13
CA CYS A 38 1.56 16.44 -3.28
C CYS A 38 1.82 15.17 -4.10
N ALA A 39 0.94 14.84 -5.04
CA ALA A 39 1.10 13.65 -5.90
C ALA A 39 2.38 13.70 -6.74
N LEU A 40 2.65 14.84 -7.37
CA LEU A 40 3.85 15.03 -8.20
C LEU A 40 5.16 14.99 -7.40
N SER A 41 5.14 15.39 -6.13
CA SER A 41 6.32 15.33 -5.26
C SER A 41 6.53 13.94 -4.64
N GLU A 42 5.44 13.21 -4.35
CA GLU A 42 5.52 11.90 -3.69
C GLU A 42 5.74 10.74 -4.67
N PHE A 43 5.08 10.76 -5.82
CA PHE A 43 5.10 9.65 -6.77
C PHE A 43 6.06 9.94 -7.91
N THR A 44 7.36 9.75 -7.67
CA THR A 44 8.43 9.94 -8.65
C THR A 44 9.23 8.66 -8.86
N ALA A 45 9.78 8.50 -10.07
CA ALA A 45 10.68 7.38 -10.36
C ALA A 45 11.90 7.36 -9.43
N ALA A 46 12.43 8.53 -9.09
CA ALA A 46 13.59 8.65 -8.18
C ALA A 46 13.27 8.11 -6.78
N LYS A 47 12.10 8.46 -6.21
CA LYS A 47 11.67 7.94 -4.91
C LYS A 47 11.42 6.44 -4.95
N PHE A 48 10.74 5.92 -5.97
CA PHE A 48 10.53 4.48 -6.10
C PHE A 48 11.84 3.72 -6.33
N GLY A 49 12.78 4.27 -7.08
CA GLY A 49 14.12 3.69 -7.22
C GLY A 49 14.84 3.58 -5.88
N ALA A 50 14.77 4.61 -5.04
CA ALA A 50 15.35 4.59 -3.70
C ALA A 50 14.65 3.56 -2.77
N ILE A 51 13.33 3.42 -2.88
CA ILE A 51 12.56 2.42 -2.12
C ILE A 51 12.99 1.01 -2.54
N ILE A 52 13.06 0.73 -3.84
CA ILE A 52 13.45 -0.59 -4.37
C ILE A 52 14.88 -0.97 -3.93
N ALA A 53 15.77 0.01 -3.82
CA ALA A 53 17.15 -0.19 -3.40
C ALA A 53 17.34 -0.33 -1.88
N ASN A 54 16.29 -0.13 -1.08
CA ASN A 54 16.35 -0.19 0.38
C ASN A 54 16.01 -1.60 0.87
N ASP A 55 16.91 -2.22 1.64
CA ASP A 55 16.77 -3.58 2.16
C ASP A 55 15.59 -3.76 3.13
N ASP A 56 15.14 -2.69 3.77
CA ASP A 56 13.96 -2.69 4.66
C ASP A 56 12.62 -2.56 3.90
N GLU A 57 12.66 -2.43 2.57
CA GLU A 57 11.49 -2.24 1.72
C GLU A 57 11.36 -3.40 0.74
N HIS A 58 10.17 -3.98 0.64
CA HIS A 58 9.89 -5.06 -0.27
C HIS A 58 8.67 -4.70 -1.12
N ILE A 59 8.82 -4.66 -2.43
CA ILE A 59 7.72 -4.42 -3.36
C ILE A 59 7.52 -5.66 -4.21
N ILE A 60 6.28 -6.17 -4.21
CA ILE A 60 5.82 -7.23 -5.09
C ILE A 60 4.82 -6.63 -6.06
N VAL A 61 5.06 -6.82 -7.34
CA VAL A 61 4.18 -6.34 -8.41
C VAL A 61 3.33 -7.48 -8.95
N SER A 62 2.14 -7.14 -9.40
CA SER A 62 1.33 -7.97 -10.29
C SER A 62 1.48 -7.45 -11.71
N GLU A 63 1.67 -8.35 -12.65
CA GLU A 63 1.93 -8.05 -14.05
C GLU A 63 1.01 -8.84 -14.97
N ASN A 64 0.47 -8.16 -15.96
CA ASN A 64 -0.27 -8.73 -17.08
C ASN A 64 0.50 -8.50 -18.39
N GLU A 65 -0.13 -8.78 -19.55
CA GLU A 65 0.51 -8.64 -20.87
C GLU A 65 0.89 -7.19 -21.22
N ASP A 66 0.20 -6.20 -20.62
CA ASP A 66 0.43 -4.78 -20.89
C ASP A 66 1.35 -4.10 -19.86
N GLY A 67 1.62 -4.74 -18.71
CA GLY A 67 2.48 -4.21 -17.67
C GLY A 67 1.95 -4.41 -16.25
N ILE A 68 2.39 -3.56 -15.32
CA ILE A 68 2.03 -3.65 -13.91
C ILE A 68 0.61 -3.13 -13.70
N ASP A 69 -0.25 -3.95 -13.10
CA ASP A 69 -1.65 -3.63 -12.80
C ASP A 69 -1.94 -3.49 -11.29
N GLY A 70 -0.95 -3.78 -10.45
CA GLY A 70 -1.03 -3.60 -9.00
C GLY A 70 0.30 -3.91 -8.31
N PHE A 71 0.42 -3.48 -7.05
CA PHE A 71 1.56 -3.83 -6.22
C PHE A 71 1.24 -3.76 -4.74
N ILE A 72 2.02 -4.48 -3.94
CA ILE A 72 2.09 -4.37 -2.49
C ILE A 72 3.49 -3.93 -2.08
N ARG A 73 3.57 -2.99 -1.13
CA ARG A 73 4.82 -2.54 -0.49
C ARG A 73 4.79 -2.88 0.99
N LEU A 74 5.80 -3.59 1.42
CA LEU A 74 6.05 -3.96 2.80
C LEU A 74 7.26 -3.19 3.31
N SER A 75 7.14 -2.58 4.49
CA SER A 75 8.25 -1.89 5.16
C SER A 75 8.52 -2.62 6.48
N VAL A 76 9.69 -3.24 6.60
CA VAL A 76 10.13 -3.89 7.86
C VAL A 76 10.76 -2.86 8.80
N ASN A 77 10.93 -3.21 10.06
CA ASN A 77 11.46 -2.33 11.11
C ASN A 77 10.62 -1.04 11.30
N ARG A 78 9.32 -1.15 11.12
CA ARG A 78 8.32 -0.08 11.30
C ARG A 78 7.37 -0.41 12.43
N ALA A 79 7.54 0.25 13.57
CA ALA A 79 6.62 0.11 14.70
C ALA A 79 5.25 0.69 14.34
N ALA A 80 4.18 -0.02 14.73
CA ALA A 80 2.83 0.47 14.58
C ALA A 80 2.58 1.68 15.49
N PRO A 81 1.70 2.64 15.08
CA PRO A 81 1.33 3.79 15.92
C PRO A 81 0.32 3.43 17.04
N ALA A 82 0.04 2.17 17.25
CA ALA A 82 -0.77 1.62 18.33
C ALA A 82 0.00 0.52 19.05
N GLU A 83 -0.38 0.21 20.28
CA GLU A 83 0.28 -0.85 21.04
C GLU A 83 0.06 -2.23 20.39
N CYS A 84 1.08 -2.71 19.71
CA CYS A 84 1.13 -4.08 19.20
C CYS A 84 2.59 -4.50 18.99
N CYS A 85 2.82 -5.80 18.88
CA CYS A 85 4.16 -6.36 18.67
C CYS A 85 4.59 -6.41 17.20
N SER A 86 3.75 -5.93 16.27
CA SER A 86 4.10 -5.94 14.84
C SER A 86 5.03 -4.79 14.48
N THR A 87 6.10 -5.10 13.77
CA THR A 87 7.08 -4.14 13.25
C THR A 87 7.17 -4.15 11.73
N THR A 88 6.20 -4.74 11.05
CA THR A 88 6.13 -4.76 9.58
C THR A 88 4.85 -4.10 9.10
N GLU A 89 5.02 -3.01 8.37
CA GLU A 89 3.92 -2.24 7.79
C GLU A 89 3.62 -2.69 6.36
N ILE A 90 2.35 -2.93 6.05
CA ILE A 90 1.89 -2.88 4.67
C ILE A 90 1.71 -1.41 4.33
N LYS A 91 2.71 -0.81 3.70
CA LYS A 91 2.75 0.62 3.40
C LYS A 91 1.78 0.98 2.29
N THR A 92 1.65 0.10 1.29
CA THR A 92 0.82 0.32 0.10
C THR A 92 0.28 -1.01 -0.41
N LEU A 93 -0.98 -1.03 -0.76
CA LEU A 93 -1.61 -2.09 -1.56
C LEU A 93 -2.48 -1.39 -2.60
N TYR A 94 -1.96 -1.25 -3.81
CA TYR A 94 -2.61 -0.56 -4.91
C TYR A 94 -2.91 -1.50 -6.06
N VAL A 95 -4.12 -1.40 -6.57
CA VAL A 95 -4.59 -2.10 -7.78
C VAL A 95 -5.26 -1.06 -8.67
N GLN A 96 -4.94 -1.07 -9.95
CA GLN A 96 -5.61 -0.19 -10.90
C GLN A 96 -7.14 -0.34 -10.77
N PRO A 97 -7.91 0.76 -10.73
CA PRO A 97 -9.36 0.71 -10.47
C PRO A 97 -10.14 -0.23 -11.40
N ARG A 98 -9.73 -0.31 -12.67
CA ARG A 98 -10.36 -1.20 -13.67
C ARG A 98 -10.18 -2.69 -13.40
N HIS A 99 -9.26 -3.04 -12.51
CA HIS A 99 -8.97 -4.42 -12.12
C HIS A 99 -9.52 -4.78 -10.72
N HIS A 100 -10.26 -3.87 -10.07
CA HIS A 100 -10.92 -4.15 -8.81
C HIS A 100 -11.99 -5.27 -8.98
N GLY A 101 -12.25 -6.00 -7.90
CA GLY A 101 -13.23 -7.10 -7.89
C GLY A 101 -12.79 -8.38 -8.59
N LYS A 102 -11.58 -8.45 -9.11
CA LYS A 102 -11.02 -9.62 -9.82
C LYS A 102 -10.07 -10.47 -8.96
N GLY A 103 -10.02 -10.22 -7.66
CA GLY A 103 -9.16 -10.96 -6.73
C GLY A 103 -7.70 -10.52 -6.69
N LEU A 104 -7.30 -9.52 -7.49
CA LEU A 104 -5.91 -9.09 -7.61
C LEU A 104 -5.35 -8.54 -6.29
N GLY A 105 -6.11 -7.71 -5.58
CA GLY A 105 -5.71 -7.18 -4.27
C GLY A 105 -5.51 -8.27 -3.23
N LYS A 106 -6.38 -9.28 -3.23
CA LYS A 106 -6.22 -10.44 -2.35
C LYS A 106 -4.98 -11.25 -2.74
N GLY A 107 -4.74 -11.49 -4.02
CA GLY A 107 -3.57 -12.22 -4.50
C GLY A 107 -2.26 -11.53 -4.12
N LEU A 108 -2.16 -10.20 -4.28
CA LEU A 108 -1.01 -9.42 -3.85
C LEU A 108 -0.80 -9.48 -2.32
N LEU A 109 -1.89 -9.40 -1.56
CA LEU A 109 -1.82 -9.53 -0.11
C LEU A 109 -1.33 -10.92 0.31
N ASP A 110 -1.89 -11.98 -0.26
CA ASP A 110 -1.49 -13.36 0.05
C ASP A 110 -0.01 -13.60 -0.29
N GLU A 111 0.47 -13.08 -1.43
CA GLU A 111 1.88 -13.15 -1.80
C GLU A 111 2.77 -12.38 -0.82
N GLY A 112 2.38 -11.16 -0.44
CA GLY A 112 3.10 -10.35 0.54
C GLY A 112 3.20 -11.02 1.91
N LEU A 113 2.09 -11.59 2.39
CA LEU A 113 2.06 -12.31 3.67
C LEU A 113 2.89 -13.59 3.61
N GLY A 114 2.88 -14.30 2.48
CA GLY A 114 3.73 -15.46 2.24
C GLY A 114 5.22 -15.10 2.36
N ARG A 115 5.65 -14.00 1.76
CA ARG A 115 7.03 -13.49 1.87
C ARG A 115 7.40 -13.12 3.30
N CYS A 116 6.48 -12.50 4.03
CA CYS A 116 6.68 -12.22 5.46
C CYS A 116 6.91 -13.50 6.26
N ALA A 117 6.09 -14.54 6.03
CA ALA A 117 6.21 -15.82 6.71
C ALA A 117 7.56 -16.51 6.42
N GLU A 118 8.04 -16.48 5.16
CA GLU A 118 9.33 -17.04 4.75
C GLU A 118 10.53 -16.45 5.51
N ILE A 119 10.45 -15.17 5.89
CA ILE A 119 11.51 -14.48 6.65
C ILE A 119 11.22 -14.38 8.15
N GLY A 120 10.22 -15.13 8.64
CA GLY A 120 9.92 -15.25 10.08
C GLY A 120 9.10 -14.11 10.68
N ILE A 121 8.46 -13.29 9.85
CA ILE A 121 7.51 -12.25 10.30
C ILE A 121 6.15 -12.90 10.54
N ASN A 122 5.60 -12.72 11.74
CA ASN A 122 4.35 -13.35 12.19
C ASN A 122 3.16 -12.39 12.30
N SER A 123 3.37 -11.11 12.07
CA SER A 123 2.26 -10.15 12.03
C SER A 123 2.61 -8.93 11.18
N VAL A 124 1.60 -8.34 10.59
CA VAL A 124 1.70 -7.09 9.83
C VAL A 124 0.65 -6.10 10.31
N TRP A 125 0.93 -4.82 10.13
CA TRP A 125 -0.02 -3.75 10.40
C TRP A 125 -0.12 -2.80 9.21
N LEU A 126 -1.20 -2.04 9.13
CA LEU A 126 -1.41 -0.99 8.14
C LEU A 126 -2.33 0.09 8.70
N THR A 127 -2.41 1.21 8.00
CA THR A 127 -3.39 2.26 8.28
C THR A 127 -4.32 2.47 7.10
N VAL A 128 -5.58 2.74 7.38
CA VAL A 128 -6.63 3.04 6.40
C VAL A 128 -7.36 4.30 6.83
N ASN A 129 -7.59 5.22 5.90
CA ASN A 129 -8.46 6.36 6.16
C ASN A 129 -9.82 5.87 6.64
N SER A 130 -10.31 6.40 7.78
CA SER A 130 -11.56 5.95 8.40
C SER A 130 -12.80 6.17 7.53
N GLN A 131 -12.73 7.02 6.51
CA GLN A 131 -13.79 7.22 5.53
C GLN A 131 -13.71 6.27 4.33
N ASN A 132 -12.61 5.53 4.18
CA ASN A 132 -12.45 4.53 3.11
C ASN A 132 -13.13 3.21 3.50
N THR A 133 -14.46 3.21 3.51
CA THR A 133 -15.27 2.06 3.93
C THR A 133 -15.05 0.81 3.06
N SER A 134 -14.73 0.99 1.79
CA SER A 134 -14.42 -0.11 0.87
C SER A 134 -13.13 -0.83 1.26
N ALA A 135 -12.07 -0.08 1.58
CA ALA A 135 -10.81 -0.68 2.04
C ALA A 135 -10.98 -1.34 3.42
N LEU A 136 -11.71 -0.72 4.35
CA LEU A 136 -11.98 -1.29 5.66
C LEU A 136 -12.75 -2.61 5.54
N ALA A 137 -13.76 -2.68 4.67
CA ALA A 137 -14.50 -3.91 4.41
C ALA A 137 -13.60 -4.99 3.79
N PHE A 138 -12.72 -4.62 2.86
CA PHE A 138 -11.75 -5.54 2.26
C PHE A 138 -10.83 -6.14 3.33
N TYR A 139 -10.20 -5.31 4.16
CA TYR A 139 -9.26 -5.79 5.16
C TYR A 139 -9.95 -6.61 6.26
N SER A 140 -11.17 -6.25 6.67
CA SER A 140 -11.97 -7.06 7.59
C SER A 140 -12.27 -8.45 7.02
N ALA A 141 -12.59 -8.54 5.72
CA ALA A 141 -12.87 -9.80 5.03
C ALA A 141 -11.63 -10.70 4.88
N VAL A 142 -10.42 -10.17 5.07
CA VAL A 142 -9.16 -10.90 5.03
C VAL A 142 -8.44 -10.90 6.38
N ASP A 143 -9.21 -10.96 7.46
CA ASP A 143 -8.79 -11.21 8.85
C ASP A 143 -7.90 -10.13 9.48
N PHE A 144 -8.00 -8.87 9.03
CA PHE A 144 -7.44 -7.75 9.77
C PHE A 144 -8.39 -7.29 10.86
N GLU A 145 -7.85 -6.97 12.02
CA GLU A 145 -8.55 -6.39 13.15
C GLU A 145 -8.11 -4.95 13.41
N THR A 146 -9.04 -4.08 13.80
CA THR A 146 -8.73 -2.71 14.20
C THR A 146 -8.13 -2.74 15.62
N ILE A 147 -6.95 -2.14 15.77
CA ILE A 147 -6.22 -2.10 17.05
C ILE A 147 -6.05 -0.68 17.60
N GLY A 148 -6.40 0.34 16.84
CA GLY A 148 -6.29 1.73 17.28
C GLY A 148 -6.56 2.71 16.15
N GLN A 149 -6.26 3.98 16.41
CA GLN A 149 -6.41 5.08 15.48
C GLN A 149 -5.16 5.95 15.47
N THR A 150 -4.90 6.59 14.34
CA THR A 150 -3.83 7.58 14.17
C THR A 150 -4.27 8.66 13.20
N HIS A 151 -3.45 9.71 13.02
CA HIS A 151 -3.73 10.78 12.09
C HIS A 151 -2.68 10.82 10.98
N PHE A 152 -3.15 10.94 9.75
CA PHE A 152 -2.31 11.14 8.56
C PHE A 152 -2.36 12.62 8.18
N ARG A 153 -1.18 13.24 7.94
CA ARG A 153 -1.07 14.64 7.54
C ARG A 153 -0.72 14.78 6.08
N ILE A 154 -1.43 15.71 5.41
CA ILE A 154 -1.06 16.24 4.10
C ILE A 154 -0.97 17.75 4.27
N GLY A 155 0.23 18.31 4.28
CA GLY A 155 0.45 19.72 4.60
C GLY A 155 -0.02 20.06 6.02
N ASP A 156 -0.97 20.98 6.14
CA ASP A 156 -1.63 21.37 7.39
C ASP A 156 -2.97 20.65 7.65
N GLN A 157 -3.40 19.78 6.74
CA GLN A 157 -4.62 18.98 6.86
C GLN A 157 -4.31 17.62 7.52
N THR A 158 -5.23 17.19 8.39
CA THR A 158 -5.12 15.95 9.17
C THR A 158 -6.31 15.06 8.91
N TYR A 159 -6.05 13.78 8.67
CA TYR A 159 -7.06 12.75 8.37
C TYR A 159 -6.97 11.62 9.38
N LEU A 160 -8.12 11.23 9.95
CA LEU A 160 -8.20 10.09 10.86
C LEU A 160 -8.04 8.78 10.10
N ASN A 161 -7.13 7.94 10.55
CA ASN A 161 -6.89 6.60 10.04
C ASN A 161 -7.14 5.54 11.11
N GLU A 162 -7.73 4.43 10.71
CA GLU A 162 -7.77 3.22 11.51
C GLU A 162 -6.42 2.50 11.39
N VAL A 163 -5.93 1.95 12.49
CA VAL A 163 -4.76 1.07 12.54
C VAL A 163 -5.24 -0.37 12.58
N LEU A 164 -4.88 -1.14 11.58
CA LEU A 164 -5.28 -2.54 11.45
C LEU A 164 -4.08 -3.46 11.60
N ARG A 165 -4.29 -4.64 12.14
CA ARG A 165 -3.28 -5.69 12.29
C ARG A 165 -3.82 -7.04 11.83
N ARG A 166 -2.95 -7.87 11.28
CA ARG A 166 -3.22 -9.28 11.00
C ARG A 166 -2.07 -10.14 11.49
N GLN A 167 -2.40 -11.25 12.14
CA GLN A 167 -1.45 -12.33 12.42
C GLN A 167 -1.24 -13.17 11.16
N ILE A 168 -0.01 -13.59 10.94
CA ILE A 168 0.38 -14.51 9.87
C ILE A 168 0.51 -15.88 10.53
N ALA A 169 -0.31 -16.79 10.06
CA ALA A 169 -0.32 -18.14 10.63
C ALA A 169 0.93 -18.94 10.22
#